data_1fa79724afdc8a6885cc096a8e827457
#
_entry.id   1fa79724afdc8a6885cc096a8e827457
#
_cell.length_a   1.000
_cell.length_b   1.000
_cell.length_c   1.000
_cell.angle_alpha   90.00
_cell.angle_beta   90.00
_cell.angle_gamma   90.00
#
_symmetry.space_group_name_H-M   'P 1'
#
loop_
_entity.id
_entity.type
_entity.pdbx_description
1 polymer ?
#
loop_
_entity_poly.entity_id
_entity_poly.type
_entity_poly.pdbx_seq_one_letter_code
_entity_poly.pdbx_strand_id
1 'polypeptide(L)'
;MKKIFLLMSVVILAAACKSAPVATGPEDNSGFKTTEANNQNAKGLNLPDGASVRETPRGKVLVLHDPKSKADVGKPGSTYEVKFGFDNTIEIGTYKDAYNLVYQIINNNSGIRIISEGHSSKEGPAPYNYKLSQRRSDKSYNYIIKLGVENSRLLKNAFGEALPEYPTLKENRRSEFIIIMTEDDLKKYNDFAKTVDINKETN
;
A
#
# COMPACT_ATOMS: atom_id res chain seq x y z
N MET A 1 58.73 -20.01 -29.12
CA MET A 1 57.85 -20.26 -27.99
C MET A 1 56.98 -19.01 -27.76
N LYS A 2 55.74 -18.99 -28.25
CA LYS A 2 54.83 -17.85 -28.11
C LYS A 2 53.96 -18.09 -26.86
N LYS A 3 54.07 -17.19 -25.85
CA LYS A 3 53.23 -17.25 -24.64
C LYS A 3 51.89 -16.58 -24.97
N ILE A 4 50.81 -17.33 -24.94
CA ILE A 4 49.44 -16.86 -25.07
C ILE A 4 49.01 -16.38 -23.69
N PHE A 5 48.76 -15.08 -23.50
CA PHE A 5 48.13 -14.54 -22.31
C PHE A 5 46.59 -14.66 -22.48
N LEU A 6 46.01 -15.52 -21.69
CA LEU A 6 44.56 -15.67 -21.59
C LEU A 6 44.02 -14.57 -20.65
N LEU A 7 43.40 -13.53 -21.21
CA LEU A 7 42.70 -12.53 -20.44
C LEU A 7 41.39 -13.15 -19.94
N MET A 8 41.33 -13.44 -18.66
CA MET A 8 40.08 -13.81 -17.97
C MET A 8 39.27 -12.51 -17.71
N SER A 9 38.26 -12.26 -18.55
CA SER A 9 37.30 -11.21 -18.30
C SER A 9 36.37 -11.61 -17.16
N VAL A 10 36.55 -11.00 -15.99
CA VAL A 10 35.62 -11.12 -14.89
C VAL A 10 34.38 -10.30 -15.24
N VAL A 11 33.31 -10.96 -15.63
CA VAL A 11 31.99 -10.33 -15.76
C VAL A 11 31.43 -10.14 -14.36
N ILE A 12 31.52 -8.94 -13.84
CA ILE A 12 30.82 -8.55 -12.61
C ILE A 12 29.35 -8.43 -12.99
N LEU A 13 28.57 -9.45 -12.65
CA LEU A 13 27.10 -9.38 -12.72
C LEU A 13 26.64 -8.45 -11.60
N ALA A 14 26.43 -7.18 -11.91
CA ALA A 14 25.75 -6.27 -11.00
C ALA A 14 24.31 -6.77 -10.83
N ALA A 15 24.02 -7.39 -9.70
CA ALA A 15 22.65 -7.69 -9.29
C ALA A 15 21.94 -6.35 -9.11
N ALA A 16 21.14 -5.95 -10.09
CA ALA A 16 20.30 -4.78 -9.99
C ALA A 16 19.26 -5.03 -8.89
N CYS A 17 19.44 -4.38 -7.75
CA CYS A 17 18.47 -4.38 -6.67
C CYS A 17 17.17 -3.75 -7.23
N LYS A 18 16.13 -4.57 -7.43
CA LYS A 18 14.84 -4.06 -7.89
C LYS A 18 14.08 -3.54 -6.70
N SER A 19 14.02 -2.21 -6.57
CA SER A 19 13.16 -1.55 -5.60
C SER A 19 11.69 -1.64 -6.01
N ALA A 20 10.79 -1.45 -5.04
CA ALA A 20 9.37 -1.36 -5.33
C ALA A 20 9.10 -0.20 -6.30
N PRO A 21 8.17 -0.36 -7.24
CA PRO A 21 7.79 0.72 -8.14
C PRO A 21 7.15 1.88 -7.36
N VAL A 22 7.20 3.05 -7.95
CA VAL A 22 6.45 4.22 -7.47
C VAL A 22 4.95 3.92 -7.57
N ALA A 23 4.16 4.43 -6.64
CA ALA A 23 2.70 4.29 -6.69
C ALA A 23 2.16 4.83 -8.01
N THR A 24 1.31 4.04 -8.66
CA THR A 24 0.77 4.34 -9.99
C THR A 24 -0.73 4.56 -9.93
N GLY A 25 -1.18 5.50 -10.73
CA GLY A 25 -2.57 5.79 -11.04
C GLY A 25 -2.71 6.00 -12.55
N PRO A 26 -3.86 6.45 -13.06
CA PRO A 26 -4.01 6.83 -14.46
C PRO A 26 -3.00 7.93 -14.80
N GLU A 27 -2.44 7.86 -16.02
CA GLU A 27 -1.35 8.76 -16.47
C GLU A 27 -1.77 10.24 -16.58
N ASP A 28 -3.06 10.52 -16.57
CA ASP A 28 -3.59 11.89 -16.62
C ASP A 28 -3.70 12.49 -15.22
N ASN A 29 -2.61 13.08 -14.76
CA ASN A 29 -2.56 13.90 -13.53
C ASN A 29 -2.86 15.39 -13.78
N SER A 30 -3.34 15.78 -14.98
CA SER A 30 -3.51 17.18 -15.38
C SER A 30 -4.60 17.96 -14.63
N GLY A 31 -5.35 17.30 -13.75
CA GLY A 31 -6.50 17.87 -13.03
C GLY A 31 -6.38 17.98 -11.52
N PHE A 32 -5.30 17.47 -10.89
CA PHE A 32 -5.16 17.57 -9.44
C PHE A 32 -4.66 18.96 -9.06
N LYS A 33 -5.61 19.86 -8.81
CA LYS A 33 -5.28 21.16 -8.19
C LYS A 33 -5.07 20.93 -6.70
N THR A 34 -3.82 21.01 -6.26
CA THR A 34 -3.50 21.22 -4.84
C THR A 34 -4.12 22.54 -4.43
N THR A 35 -5.20 22.50 -3.67
CA THR A 35 -5.65 23.67 -2.96
C THR A 35 -4.60 23.95 -1.90
N GLU A 36 -3.91 25.09 -1.98
CA GLU A 36 -2.83 25.53 -1.07
C GLU A 36 -3.25 25.64 0.42
N ALA A 37 -4.41 25.14 0.79
CA ALA A 37 -5.06 25.36 2.07
C ALA A 37 -4.83 24.27 3.13
N ASN A 38 -4.00 23.23 2.93
CA ASN A 38 -3.91 22.17 3.94
C ASN A 38 -2.49 21.66 4.20
N ASN A 39 -1.62 22.58 4.60
CA ASN A 39 -0.34 22.23 5.24
C ASN A 39 -0.50 22.14 6.77
N GLN A 40 -1.48 21.42 7.26
CA GLN A 40 -1.63 21.16 8.69
C GLN A 40 -2.05 19.71 8.89
N ASN A 41 -1.14 18.89 9.47
CA ASN A 41 -1.34 17.65 10.24
C ASN A 41 -2.71 16.96 10.06
N ALA A 42 -2.87 15.68 10.41
CA ALA A 42 -4.16 14.96 10.45
C ALA A 42 -5.37 15.76 11.03
N LYS A 43 -5.13 16.92 11.62
CA LYS A 43 -6.12 17.93 12.06
C LYS A 43 -7.04 18.47 10.96
N GLY A 44 -6.72 18.29 9.68
CA GLY A 44 -7.58 18.77 8.57
C GLY A 44 -8.42 17.68 7.91
N LEU A 45 -8.31 16.42 8.34
CA LEU A 45 -9.09 15.33 7.78
C LEU A 45 -10.44 15.20 8.47
N ASN A 46 -11.50 15.17 7.66
CA ASN A 46 -12.85 14.83 8.12
C ASN A 46 -13.01 13.30 8.08
N LEU A 47 -12.61 12.66 9.17
CA LEU A 47 -12.71 11.20 9.33
C LEU A 47 -14.08 10.81 9.89
N PRO A 48 -14.79 9.83 9.29
CA PRO A 48 -16.01 9.29 9.87
C PRO A 48 -15.70 8.49 11.15
N ASP A 49 -16.74 8.25 11.93
CA ASP A 49 -16.65 7.31 13.06
C ASP A 49 -16.13 5.96 12.58
N GLY A 50 -15.17 5.39 13.30
CA GLY A 50 -14.53 4.15 12.90
C GLY A 50 -13.28 4.32 12.04
N ALA A 51 -12.80 5.55 11.82
CA ALA A 51 -11.56 5.81 11.10
C ALA A 51 -10.57 6.63 11.93
N SER A 52 -9.31 6.22 11.89
CA SER A 52 -8.19 6.97 12.46
C SER A 52 -6.95 6.82 11.58
N VAL A 53 -5.88 7.52 11.92
CA VAL A 53 -4.64 7.52 11.15
C VAL A 53 -3.48 7.08 12.02
N ARG A 54 -2.65 6.20 11.50
CA ARG A 54 -1.37 5.80 12.07
C ARG A 54 -0.22 6.38 11.24
N GLU A 55 0.66 7.14 11.89
CA GLU A 55 1.86 7.65 11.24
C GLU A 55 2.90 6.53 11.06
N THR A 56 3.50 6.48 9.88
CA THR A 56 4.55 5.50 9.53
C THR A 56 5.66 6.18 8.72
N PRO A 57 6.82 5.53 8.54
CA PRO A 57 7.87 6.06 7.67
C PRO A 57 7.40 6.35 6.23
N ARG A 58 6.45 5.56 5.70
CA ARG A 58 5.88 5.75 4.35
C ARG A 58 4.72 6.74 4.29
N GLY A 59 4.23 7.21 5.41
CA GLY A 59 3.13 8.19 5.49
C GLY A 59 2.01 7.77 6.43
N LYS A 60 0.85 8.37 6.22
CA LYS A 60 -0.36 8.21 7.02
C LYS A 60 -1.16 6.99 6.57
N VAL A 61 -1.14 5.92 7.36
CA VAL A 61 -1.93 4.70 7.12
C VAL A 61 -3.29 4.81 7.79
N LEU A 62 -4.35 4.53 7.06
CA LEU A 62 -5.70 4.43 7.63
C LEU A 62 -5.83 3.22 8.55
N VAL A 63 -6.35 3.45 9.72
CA VAL A 63 -6.80 2.41 10.65
C VAL A 63 -8.32 2.48 10.72
N LEU A 64 -8.98 1.39 10.31
CA LEU A 64 -10.42 1.30 10.19
C LEU A 64 -10.94 0.34 11.26
N HIS A 65 -12.00 0.70 11.96
CA HIS A 65 -12.57 -0.12 13.02
C HIS A 65 -14.10 -0.03 13.06
N ASP A 66 -14.74 -1.01 13.65
CA ASP A 66 -16.20 -0.99 13.85
C ASP A 66 -16.55 0.11 14.86
N PRO A 67 -17.26 1.19 14.45
CA PRO A 67 -17.64 2.26 15.37
C PRO A 67 -18.61 1.80 16.49
N LYS A 68 -19.25 0.64 16.31
CA LYS A 68 -20.13 0.03 17.31
C LYS A 68 -19.38 -0.90 18.26
N SER A 69 -18.14 -1.25 17.95
CA SER A 69 -17.33 -2.11 18.81
C SER A 69 -16.91 -1.36 20.07
N LYS A 70 -17.19 -1.93 21.24
CA LYS A 70 -16.66 -1.45 22.53
C LYS A 70 -15.23 -1.92 22.79
N ALA A 71 -14.65 -2.72 21.88
CA ALA A 71 -13.28 -3.18 22.01
C ALA A 71 -12.30 -2.03 21.69
N ASP A 72 -11.17 -1.97 22.42
CA ASP A 72 -10.13 -0.99 22.16
C ASP A 72 -9.62 -1.14 20.72
N VAL A 73 -9.39 -0.01 20.05
CA VAL A 73 -8.82 0.02 18.72
C VAL A 73 -7.50 -0.75 18.70
N GLY A 74 -7.38 -1.68 17.75
CA GLY A 74 -6.19 -2.53 17.62
C GLY A 74 -6.29 -3.91 18.30
N LYS A 75 -7.39 -4.23 19.01
CA LYS A 75 -7.62 -5.60 19.47
C LYS A 75 -8.23 -6.46 18.35
N PRO A 76 -7.95 -7.77 18.33
CA PRO A 76 -8.58 -8.68 17.36
C PRO A 76 -10.09 -8.55 17.37
N GLY A 77 -10.70 -8.37 16.18
CA GLY A 77 -12.15 -8.25 16.03
C GLY A 77 -12.72 -6.84 16.13
N SER A 78 -11.92 -5.84 16.51
CA SER A 78 -12.34 -4.42 16.51
C SER A 78 -12.03 -3.68 15.21
N THR A 79 -11.18 -4.23 14.37
CA THR A 79 -10.66 -3.56 13.17
C THR A 79 -11.37 -4.08 11.92
N TYR A 80 -11.83 -3.16 11.07
CA TYR A 80 -12.23 -3.49 9.71
C TYR A 80 -10.97 -3.60 8.85
N GLU A 81 -10.78 -4.76 8.24
CA GLU A 81 -9.55 -5.07 7.51
C GLU A 81 -9.85 -5.66 6.14
N VAL A 82 -9.02 -5.32 5.18
CA VAL A 82 -8.98 -6.01 3.90
C VAL A 82 -7.92 -7.10 3.96
N LYS A 83 -8.35 -8.29 4.32
CA LYS A 83 -7.53 -9.51 4.40
C LYS A 83 -7.82 -10.43 3.22
N PHE A 84 -6.85 -11.27 2.91
CA PHE A 84 -6.95 -12.26 1.82
C PHE A 84 -6.68 -13.67 2.30
N GLY A 85 -7.29 -14.62 1.60
CA GLY A 85 -6.98 -16.04 1.77
C GLY A 85 -5.53 -16.37 1.40
N PHE A 86 -5.10 -17.57 1.76
CA PHE A 86 -3.79 -18.09 1.38
C PHE A 86 -3.71 -18.23 -0.15
N ASP A 87 -2.63 -17.76 -0.72
CA ASP A 87 -2.30 -17.86 -2.16
C ASP A 87 -3.41 -17.40 -3.14
N ASN A 88 -4.25 -16.44 -2.73
CA ASN A 88 -5.33 -15.93 -3.57
C ASN A 88 -5.63 -14.45 -3.31
N THR A 89 -6.62 -13.94 -4.05
CA THR A 89 -7.15 -12.57 -3.96
C THR A 89 -8.61 -12.55 -3.49
N ILE A 90 -9.04 -13.59 -2.81
CA ILE A 90 -10.38 -13.65 -2.22
C ILE A 90 -10.34 -12.91 -0.89
N GLU A 91 -11.11 -11.82 -0.82
CA GLU A 91 -11.25 -11.05 0.41
C GLU A 91 -12.01 -11.84 1.47
N ILE A 92 -11.55 -11.75 2.71
CA ILE A 92 -12.15 -12.39 3.87
C ILE A 92 -12.42 -11.37 4.99
N GLY A 93 -13.38 -11.68 5.85
CA GLY A 93 -13.71 -10.84 7.01
C GLY A 93 -14.50 -9.59 6.65
N THR A 94 -14.15 -8.47 7.25
CA THR A 94 -14.89 -7.20 7.24
C THR A 94 -14.52 -6.27 6.06
N TYR A 95 -14.02 -6.80 4.96
CA TYR A 95 -13.51 -6.01 3.84
C TYR A 95 -14.53 -5.03 3.24
N LYS A 96 -15.81 -5.38 3.22
CA LYS A 96 -16.86 -4.48 2.68
C LYS A 96 -17.01 -3.23 3.52
N ASP A 97 -16.99 -3.38 4.84
CA ASP A 97 -17.08 -2.26 5.78
C ASP A 97 -15.81 -1.40 5.69
N ALA A 98 -14.63 -2.03 5.56
CA ALA A 98 -13.38 -1.33 5.32
C ALA A 98 -13.43 -0.48 4.04
N TYR A 99 -13.87 -1.03 2.92
CA TYR A 99 -13.99 -0.27 1.67
C TYR A 99 -15.02 0.85 1.75
N ASN A 100 -16.16 0.63 2.43
CA ASN A 100 -17.15 1.67 2.63
C ASN A 100 -16.62 2.83 3.46
N LEU A 101 -15.83 2.57 4.50
CA LEU A 101 -15.16 3.63 5.26
C LEU A 101 -14.14 4.38 4.41
N VAL A 102 -13.32 3.69 3.62
CA VAL A 102 -12.38 4.34 2.69
C VAL A 102 -13.11 5.24 1.71
N TYR A 103 -14.22 4.76 1.14
CA TYR A 103 -15.08 5.55 0.25
C TYR A 103 -15.61 6.82 0.94
N GLN A 104 -16.12 6.70 2.18
CA GLN A 104 -16.59 7.85 2.94
C GLN A 104 -15.47 8.86 3.22
N ILE A 105 -14.27 8.37 3.60
CA ILE A 105 -13.11 9.23 3.84
C ILE A 105 -12.75 10.03 2.58
N ILE A 106 -12.71 9.38 1.42
CA ILE A 106 -12.42 10.05 0.15
C ILE A 106 -13.48 11.12 -0.15
N ASN A 107 -14.74 10.81 0.02
CA ASN A 107 -15.84 11.75 -0.27
C ASN A 107 -15.91 12.93 0.71
N ASN A 108 -15.63 12.68 1.98
CA ASN A 108 -15.60 13.73 3.00
C ASN A 108 -14.41 14.69 2.86
N ASN A 109 -13.41 14.35 2.03
CA ASN A 109 -12.16 15.08 1.90
C ASN A 109 -11.80 15.25 0.42
N SER A 110 -12.32 16.26 -0.25
CA SER A 110 -12.15 16.47 -1.71
C SER A 110 -10.68 16.64 -2.15
N GLY A 111 -9.80 17.08 -1.25
CA GLY A 111 -8.38 17.36 -1.54
C GLY A 111 -7.42 16.21 -1.29
N ILE A 112 -7.88 14.97 -1.01
CA ILE A 112 -6.97 13.85 -0.76
C ILE A 112 -6.97 12.82 -1.89
N ARG A 113 -5.86 12.08 -1.98
CA ARG A 113 -5.77 10.81 -2.72
C ARG A 113 -5.49 9.67 -1.74
N ILE A 114 -5.83 8.46 -2.13
CA ILE A 114 -5.52 7.25 -1.35
C ILE A 114 -4.67 6.32 -2.20
N ILE A 115 -3.63 5.74 -1.61
CA ILE A 115 -2.89 4.63 -2.21
C ILE A 115 -3.45 3.33 -1.64
N SER A 116 -3.96 2.44 -2.49
CA SER A 116 -4.22 1.04 -2.15
C SER A 116 -2.91 0.27 -2.18
N GLU A 117 -2.46 -0.21 -1.05
CA GLU A 117 -1.18 -0.89 -0.89
C GLU A 117 -1.39 -2.37 -0.60
N GLY A 118 -0.87 -3.24 -1.47
CA GLY A 118 -1.03 -4.69 -1.35
C GLY A 118 0.17 -5.37 -0.71
N HIS A 119 -0.10 -6.39 0.13
CA HIS A 119 0.91 -7.17 0.82
C HIS A 119 0.64 -8.67 0.72
N SER A 120 1.69 -9.47 0.85
CA SER A 120 1.63 -10.92 1.00
C SER A 120 2.34 -11.36 2.29
N SER A 121 2.11 -12.60 2.67
CA SER A 121 2.95 -13.30 3.64
C SER A 121 4.20 -13.86 2.96
N LYS A 122 5.20 -14.25 3.75
CA LYS A 122 6.48 -14.77 3.28
C LYS A 122 6.45 -16.23 2.76
N GLU A 123 5.27 -16.79 2.59
CA GLU A 123 5.09 -18.15 2.09
C GLU A 123 5.26 -18.17 0.57
N GLY A 124 6.38 -18.67 0.09
CA GLY A 124 6.74 -18.74 -1.33
C GLY A 124 7.81 -17.72 -1.73
N PRO A 125 8.29 -17.77 -2.99
CA PRO A 125 9.37 -16.90 -3.46
C PRO A 125 8.96 -15.41 -3.51
N ALA A 126 9.87 -14.51 -3.12
CA ALA A 126 9.61 -13.06 -3.10
C ALA A 126 9.06 -12.49 -4.43
N PRO A 127 9.55 -12.89 -5.64
CA PRO A 127 8.98 -12.41 -6.89
C PRO A 127 7.54 -12.86 -7.12
N TYR A 128 7.16 -14.04 -6.64
CA TYR A 128 5.78 -14.52 -6.69
C TYR A 128 4.91 -13.72 -5.72
N ASN A 129 5.35 -13.55 -4.49
CA ASN A 129 4.67 -12.78 -3.45
C ASN A 129 4.47 -11.33 -3.86
N TYR A 130 5.43 -10.73 -4.57
CA TYR A 130 5.27 -9.39 -5.14
C TYR A 130 4.11 -9.35 -6.17
N LYS A 131 4.07 -10.28 -7.13
CA LYS A 131 2.95 -10.36 -8.10
C LYS A 131 1.61 -10.62 -7.43
N LEU A 132 1.57 -11.44 -6.37
CA LEU A 132 0.36 -11.69 -5.60
C LEU A 132 -0.12 -10.42 -4.89
N SER A 133 0.79 -9.66 -4.29
CA SER A 133 0.47 -8.40 -3.63
C SER A 133 -0.03 -7.33 -4.61
N GLN A 134 0.51 -7.27 -5.84
CA GLN A 134 -0.03 -6.42 -6.90
C GLN A 134 -1.50 -6.75 -7.20
N ARG A 135 -1.82 -8.04 -7.40
CA ARG A 135 -3.20 -8.47 -7.63
C ARG A 135 -4.14 -8.13 -6.47
N ARG A 136 -3.65 -8.13 -5.23
CA ARG A 136 -4.42 -7.72 -4.04
C ARG A 136 -4.68 -6.21 -4.03
N SER A 137 -3.66 -5.41 -4.33
CA SER A 137 -3.81 -3.96 -4.51
C SER A 137 -4.81 -3.65 -5.63
N ASP A 138 -4.69 -4.30 -6.78
CA ASP A 138 -5.63 -4.16 -7.91
C ASP A 138 -7.07 -4.51 -7.51
N LYS A 139 -7.24 -5.55 -6.70
CA LYS A 139 -8.57 -5.96 -6.22
C LYS A 139 -9.20 -4.86 -5.36
N SER A 140 -8.47 -4.35 -4.38
CA SER A 140 -8.93 -3.27 -3.50
C SER A 140 -9.18 -1.97 -4.29
N TYR A 141 -8.26 -1.59 -5.17
CA TYR A 141 -8.41 -0.45 -6.07
C TYR A 141 -9.72 -0.54 -6.87
N ASN A 142 -9.91 -1.66 -7.58
CA ASN A 142 -11.08 -1.87 -8.43
C ASN A 142 -12.40 -1.88 -7.64
N TYR A 143 -12.38 -2.36 -6.39
CA TYR A 143 -13.57 -2.32 -5.54
C TYR A 143 -13.95 -0.87 -5.19
N ILE A 144 -12.98 -0.06 -4.78
CA ILE A 144 -13.21 1.35 -4.41
C ILE A 144 -13.66 2.17 -5.64
N ILE A 145 -13.09 1.92 -6.82
CA ILE A 145 -13.56 2.54 -8.08
C ILE A 145 -15.03 2.18 -8.36
N LYS A 146 -15.42 0.92 -8.15
CA LYS A 146 -16.83 0.50 -8.32
C LYS A 146 -17.80 1.17 -7.33
N LEU A 147 -17.33 1.64 -6.19
CA LEU A 147 -18.12 2.46 -5.27
C LEU A 147 -18.33 3.90 -5.78
N GLY A 148 -17.67 4.30 -6.86
CA GLY A 148 -17.84 5.61 -7.50
C GLY A 148 -16.71 6.62 -7.21
N VAL A 149 -15.58 6.17 -6.68
CA VAL A 149 -14.41 7.05 -6.53
C VAL A 149 -13.77 7.31 -7.89
N GLU A 150 -13.42 8.56 -8.16
CA GLU A 150 -12.72 8.94 -9.37
C GLU A 150 -11.31 8.34 -9.43
N ASN A 151 -10.89 7.88 -10.61
CA ASN A 151 -9.58 7.26 -10.82
C ASN A 151 -8.42 8.18 -10.40
N SER A 152 -8.54 9.48 -10.62
CA SER A 152 -7.53 10.49 -10.26
C SER A 152 -7.25 10.56 -8.76
N ARG A 153 -8.18 10.08 -7.94
CA ARG A 153 -8.11 10.12 -6.47
C ARG A 153 -7.63 8.83 -5.84
N LEU A 154 -7.39 7.80 -6.64
CA LEU A 154 -6.95 6.52 -6.13
C LEU A 154 -5.68 6.06 -6.87
N LEU A 155 -4.65 5.73 -6.10
CA LEU A 155 -3.38 5.19 -6.55
C LEU A 155 -3.25 3.75 -6.06
N LYS A 156 -2.28 3.03 -6.57
CA LYS A 156 -1.98 1.65 -6.12
C LYS A 156 -0.50 1.37 -6.07
N ASN A 157 -0.08 0.52 -5.14
CA ASN A 157 1.26 0.00 -5.03
C ASN A 157 1.26 -1.38 -4.35
N ALA A 158 2.41 -2.04 -4.31
CA ALA A 158 2.57 -3.35 -3.69
C ALA A 158 4.00 -3.58 -3.22
N PHE A 159 4.15 -4.34 -2.13
CA PHE A 159 5.47 -4.62 -1.54
C PHE A 159 5.77 -6.12 -1.36
N GLY A 160 4.88 -7.00 -1.82
CA GLY A 160 5.07 -8.43 -1.59
C GLY A 160 5.10 -8.74 -0.11
N GLU A 161 6.10 -9.49 0.30
CA GLU A 161 6.40 -9.83 1.69
C GLU A 161 7.36 -8.86 2.39
N ALA A 162 7.90 -7.87 1.66
CA ALA A 162 9.01 -7.03 2.14
C ALA A 162 8.65 -6.11 3.33
N LEU A 163 7.36 -5.92 3.63
CA LEU A 163 6.88 -5.14 4.77
C LEU A 163 5.99 -5.97 5.70
N PRO A 164 6.55 -6.93 6.46
CA PRO A 164 5.81 -7.67 7.47
C PRO A 164 5.57 -6.76 8.70
N GLU A 165 4.33 -6.33 8.90
CA GLU A 165 3.96 -5.47 10.03
C GLU A 165 3.27 -6.23 11.16
N TYR A 166 2.85 -7.45 10.90
CA TYR A 166 2.06 -8.24 11.84
C TYR A 166 2.77 -9.55 12.19
N PRO A 167 2.54 -10.08 13.41
CA PRO A 167 3.24 -11.27 13.88
C PRO A 167 2.83 -12.56 13.14
N THR A 168 1.65 -12.60 12.53
CA THR A 168 1.17 -13.80 11.86
C THR A 168 1.17 -13.67 10.33
N LEU A 169 1.41 -14.79 9.64
CA LEU A 169 1.36 -14.85 8.19
C LEU A 169 -0.02 -14.43 7.64
N LYS A 170 -1.10 -14.82 8.33
CA LYS A 170 -2.47 -14.48 7.95
C LYS A 170 -2.72 -12.98 7.98
N GLU A 171 -2.21 -12.28 8.98
CA GLU A 171 -2.37 -10.83 9.10
C GLU A 171 -1.57 -10.07 8.05
N ASN A 172 -0.45 -10.60 7.60
CA ASN A 172 0.36 -10.00 6.54
C ASN A 172 -0.27 -10.14 5.13
N ARG A 173 -1.26 -11.01 4.94
CA ARG A 173 -2.03 -11.11 3.67
C ARG A 173 -3.13 -10.06 3.63
N ARG A 174 -2.77 -8.81 3.33
CA ARG A 174 -3.65 -7.63 3.50
C ARG A 174 -3.54 -6.61 2.38
N SER A 175 -4.50 -5.69 2.34
CA SER A 175 -4.34 -4.35 1.76
C SER A 175 -4.43 -3.29 2.83
N GLU A 176 -3.61 -2.26 2.70
CA GLU A 176 -3.64 -1.05 3.51
C GLU A 176 -3.93 0.18 2.63
N PHE A 177 -4.32 1.28 3.27
CA PHE A 177 -4.69 2.50 2.57
C PHE A 177 -3.88 3.66 3.13
N ILE A 178 -3.10 4.31 2.27
CA ILE A 178 -2.22 5.42 2.64
C ILE A 178 -2.87 6.72 2.17
N ILE A 179 -3.01 7.69 3.08
CA ILE A 179 -3.56 9.00 2.77
C ILE A 179 -2.47 9.89 2.18
N ILE A 180 -2.77 10.51 1.06
CA ILE A 180 -1.95 11.52 0.39
C ILE A 180 -2.74 12.84 0.40
N MET A 181 -2.31 13.79 1.18
CA MET A 181 -2.93 15.12 1.30
C MET A 181 -2.22 16.15 0.42
N THR A 182 -0.92 15.96 0.18
CA THR A 182 -0.06 16.88 -0.55
C THR A 182 0.86 16.13 -1.52
N GLU A 183 1.48 16.84 -2.45
CA GLU A 183 2.52 16.26 -3.30
C GLU A 183 3.76 15.85 -2.48
N ASP A 184 4.04 16.52 -1.36
CA ASP A 184 5.12 16.14 -0.45
C ASP A 184 4.82 14.78 0.24
N ASP A 185 3.57 14.51 0.60
CA ASP A 185 3.17 13.18 1.10
C ASP A 185 3.42 12.10 0.04
N LEU A 186 3.05 12.36 -1.22
CA LEU A 186 3.30 11.42 -2.31
C LEU A 186 4.80 11.24 -2.57
N LYS A 187 5.56 12.33 -2.55
CA LYS A 187 7.01 12.27 -2.68
C LYS A 187 7.64 11.45 -1.56
N LYS A 188 7.25 11.70 -0.31
CA LYS A 188 7.71 10.94 0.87
C LYS A 188 7.41 9.44 0.70
N TYR A 189 6.19 9.10 0.30
CA TYR A 189 5.79 7.72 0.05
C TYR A 189 6.65 7.07 -1.05
N ASN A 190 6.82 7.75 -2.18
CA ASN A 190 7.58 7.23 -3.31
C ASN A 190 9.08 7.08 -2.98
N ASP A 191 9.64 8.01 -2.21
CA ASP A 191 11.03 7.92 -1.77
C ASP A 191 11.21 6.72 -0.80
N PHE A 192 10.27 6.51 0.12
CA PHE A 192 10.25 5.30 0.95
C PHE A 192 10.16 4.04 0.08
N ALA A 193 9.22 3.98 -0.87
CA ALA A 193 9.02 2.81 -1.73
C ALA A 193 10.30 2.41 -2.48
N LYS A 194 11.11 3.36 -2.93
CA LYS A 194 12.41 3.10 -3.58
C LYS A 194 13.44 2.44 -2.67
N THR A 195 13.30 2.56 -1.35
CA THR A 195 14.23 1.95 -0.38
C THR A 195 13.88 0.49 -0.08
N VAL A 196 12.69 0.03 -0.45
CA VAL A 196 12.21 -1.32 -0.15
C VAL A 196 12.67 -2.29 -1.23
N ASP A 197 13.46 -3.28 -0.83
CA ASP A 197 13.88 -4.38 -1.72
C ASP A 197 12.78 -5.46 -1.77
N ILE A 198 11.99 -5.44 -2.84
CA ILE A 198 10.88 -6.37 -3.06
C ILE A 198 11.32 -7.79 -3.45
N ASN A 199 12.61 -8.01 -3.72
CA ASN A 199 13.16 -9.35 -4.00
C ASN A 199 13.81 -9.97 -2.77
N LYS A 200 13.93 -9.23 -1.67
CA LYS A 200 14.48 -9.74 -0.43
C LYS A 200 13.48 -10.66 0.24
N GLU A 201 13.88 -11.92 0.40
CA GLU A 201 13.11 -12.88 1.21
C GLU A 201 13.16 -12.48 2.69
N THR A 202 12.01 -12.48 3.36
CA THR A 202 11.93 -12.20 4.80
C THR A 202 12.03 -13.52 5.56
N ASN A 203 13.04 -13.62 6.44
CA ASN A 203 13.29 -14.80 7.29
C ASN A 203 12.21 -14.97 8.38
#